data_cf7e138b765f731ed764650a47483be3
#
_entry.id   cf7e138b765f731ed764650a47483be3
#
_cell.length_a   1.000
_cell.length_b   1.000
_cell.length_c   1.000
_cell.angle_alpha   90.00
_cell.angle_beta   90.00
_cell.angle_gamma   90.00
#
_symmetry.space_group_name_H-M   'P 1'
#
loop_
_entity.id
_entity.type
_entity.pdbx_description
1 polymer ?
#
loop_
_entity_poly.entity_id
_entity_poly.type
_entity_poly.pdbx_seq_one_letter_code
_entity_poly.pdbx_strand_id
1 'polypeptide(L)'
;MFKKYTKKPIKTTIYGSKSVSIFEIENDNINMETVDSFSAEWSKFNNFSEKEINLAGDQYFDIVSPNIYSGKSVLDVGCGTGRWSKYLASKVHILEAIDPSDAVISAAKLLQNEKNIRISKASVNGIPFPDNSFDFVFSLGVL
;
A
#
# COMPACT_ATOMS: atom_id res chain seq x y z
N MET A 1 2.35 -15.15 8.97
CA MET A 1 1.81 -13.82 9.28
C MET A 1 1.25 -13.13 8.05
N PHE A 2 2.08 -12.82 7.04
CA PHE A 2 1.58 -12.23 5.81
C PHE A 2 0.78 -13.23 4.98
N LYS A 3 -0.12 -12.70 4.15
CA LYS A 3 -0.97 -13.53 3.29
C LYS A 3 -0.13 -14.20 2.20
N LYS A 4 -0.52 -15.42 1.85
CA LYS A 4 0.15 -16.16 0.78
C LYS A 4 -0.28 -15.58 -0.58
N TYR A 5 0.70 -15.31 -1.46
CA TYR A 5 0.38 -14.86 -2.82
C TYR A 5 -0.33 -15.96 -3.60
N THR A 6 -1.33 -15.56 -4.41
CA THR A 6 -2.03 -16.47 -5.32
C THR A 6 -1.29 -16.69 -6.62
N LYS A 7 -0.28 -15.87 -6.92
CA LYS A 7 0.55 -15.99 -8.11
C LYS A 7 1.98 -15.60 -7.77
N LYS A 8 2.90 -16.05 -8.60
CA LYS A 8 4.32 -15.80 -8.40
C LYS A 8 4.69 -14.39 -8.88
N PRO A 9 5.43 -13.60 -8.10
CA PRO A 9 5.95 -12.33 -8.58
C PRO A 9 6.98 -12.55 -9.70
N ILE A 10 7.07 -11.61 -10.63
CA ILE A 10 8.07 -11.69 -11.70
C ILE A 10 9.47 -11.38 -11.17
N LYS A 11 9.58 -10.61 -10.12
CA LYS A 11 10.85 -10.37 -9.41
C LYS A 11 10.56 -9.75 -8.04
N THR A 12 11.57 -9.74 -7.19
CA THR A 12 11.56 -9.03 -5.90
C THR A 12 12.75 -8.09 -5.87
N THR A 13 12.50 -6.84 -5.51
CA THR A 13 13.53 -5.82 -5.42
C THR A 13 13.59 -5.30 -3.99
N ILE A 14 14.80 -5.01 -3.51
CA ILE A 14 15.01 -4.48 -2.16
C ILE A 14 15.26 -2.97 -2.26
N TYR A 15 14.47 -2.20 -1.51
CA TYR A 15 14.65 -0.77 -1.36
C TYR A 15 14.90 -0.47 0.12
N GLY A 16 16.14 -0.11 0.47
CA GLY A 16 16.55 0.01 1.87
C GLY A 16 16.52 -1.36 2.54
N SER A 17 15.75 -1.49 3.62
CA SER A 17 15.56 -2.75 4.33
C SER A 17 14.27 -3.48 3.94
N LYS A 18 13.53 -2.94 2.96
CA LYS A 18 12.21 -3.44 2.58
C LYS A 18 12.26 -4.17 1.24
N SER A 19 11.74 -5.39 1.21
CA SER A 19 11.54 -6.14 -0.03
C SER A 19 10.21 -5.76 -0.66
N VAL A 20 10.21 -5.54 -1.97
CA VAL A 20 8.99 -5.27 -2.75
C VAL A 20 8.86 -6.34 -3.81
N SER A 21 7.78 -7.11 -3.75
CA SER A 21 7.46 -8.11 -4.78
C SER A 21 6.77 -7.41 -5.94
N ILE A 22 7.25 -7.69 -7.16
CA ILE A 22 6.73 -7.04 -8.36
C ILE A 22 5.98 -8.09 -9.17
N PHE A 23 4.70 -7.80 -9.42
CA PHE A 23 3.81 -8.67 -10.20
C PHE A 23 3.61 -8.11 -11.60
N GLU A 24 3.28 -9.00 -12.53
CA GLU A 24 2.91 -8.60 -13.88
C GLU A 24 1.66 -7.74 -13.83
N ILE A 25 1.70 -6.60 -14.54
CA ILE A 25 0.59 -5.67 -14.62
C ILE A 25 0.03 -5.73 -16.03
N GLU A 26 -1.23 -6.17 -16.15
CA GLU A 26 -1.92 -6.21 -17.42
C GLU A 26 -2.26 -4.80 -17.89
N ASN A 27 -1.98 -4.52 -19.17
CA ASN A 27 -2.12 -3.18 -19.74
C ASN A 27 -3.51 -2.88 -20.28
N ASP A 28 -4.42 -3.83 -20.27
CA ASP A 28 -5.68 -3.74 -21.00
C ASP A 28 -6.62 -2.63 -20.52
N ASN A 29 -6.50 -2.23 -19.25
CA ASN A 29 -7.37 -1.24 -18.62
C ASN A 29 -6.63 -0.20 -17.80
N ILE A 30 -5.30 -0.16 -17.88
CA ILE A 30 -4.49 0.78 -17.12
C ILE A 30 -3.94 1.82 -18.08
N ASN A 31 -4.31 3.08 -17.84
CA ASN A 31 -3.68 4.20 -18.53
C ASN A 31 -2.31 4.44 -17.89
N MET A 32 -1.26 3.96 -18.56
CA MET A 32 0.10 4.08 -18.04
C MET A 32 0.56 5.52 -17.90
N GLU A 33 0.08 6.41 -18.76
CA GLU A 33 0.36 7.85 -18.61
C GLU A 33 -0.22 8.39 -17.30
N THR A 34 -1.43 7.97 -16.95
CA THR A 34 -2.07 8.36 -15.70
C THR A 34 -1.30 7.78 -14.51
N VAL A 35 -0.90 6.51 -14.58
CA VAL A 35 -0.11 5.86 -13.52
C VAL A 35 1.23 6.59 -13.34
N ASP A 36 1.93 6.87 -14.43
CA ASP A 36 3.21 7.59 -14.39
C ASP A 36 3.05 9.02 -13.88
N SER A 37 1.98 9.69 -14.28
CA SER A 37 1.66 11.05 -13.83
C SER A 37 1.41 11.08 -12.33
N PHE A 38 0.62 10.14 -11.79
CA PHE A 38 0.40 10.02 -10.36
C PHE A 38 1.70 9.69 -9.62
N SER A 39 2.51 8.80 -10.17
CA SER A 39 3.80 8.44 -9.58
C SER A 39 4.72 9.66 -9.47
N ALA A 40 4.82 10.46 -10.54
CA ALA A 40 5.62 11.68 -10.55
C ALA A 40 5.08 12.71 -9.56
N GLU A 41 3.77 12.85 -9.47
CA GLU A 41 3.13 13.77 -8.54
C GLU A 41 3.36 13.34 -7.09
N TRP A 42 3.16 12.06 -6.78
CA TRP A 42 3.35 11.52 -5.44
C TRP A 42 4.80 11.61 -4.97
N SER A 43 5.78 11.46 -5.87
CA SER A 43 7.20 11.56 -5.51
C SER A 43 7.58 12.95 -5.01
N LYS A 44 6.81 13.97 -5.35
CA LYS A 44 7.01 15.34 -4.85
C LYS A 44 6.52 15.53 -3.42
N PHE A 45 5.67 14.63 -2.92
CA PHE A 45 5.00 14.76 -1.62
C PHE A 45 5.41 13.66 -0.64
N ASN A 46 6.61 13.10 -0.79
CA ASN A 46 7.05 11.98 0.04
C ASN A 46 7.70 12.39 1.37
N ASN A 47 7.71 13.68 1.70
CA ASN A 47 8.37 14.22 2.89
C ASN A 47 7.38 14.59 3.99
N PHE A 48 6.38 13.74 4.25
CA PHE A 48 5.45 13.97 5.34
C PHE A 48 6.07 13.55 6.67
N SER A 49 5.97 14.43 7.67
CA SER A 49 6.33 14.07 9.05
C SER A 49 5.30 13.11 9.64
N GLU A 50 5.69 12.36 10.68
CA GLU A 50 4.75 11.50 11.40
C GLU A 50 3.55 12.28 11.95
N LYS A 51 3.80 13.50 12.45
CA LYS A 51 2.74 14.37 12.96
C LYS A 51 1.73 14.72 11.87
N GLU A 52 2.21 15.06 10.67
CA GLU A 52 1.33 15.39 9.54
C GLU A 52 0.53 14.17 9.08
N ILE A 53 1.17 13.01 9.04
CA ILE A 53 0.52 11.74 8.68
C ILE A 53 -0.57 11.40 9.68
N ASN A 54 -0.29 11.51 10.97
CA ASN A 54 -1.25 11.18 12.02
C ASN A 54 -2.44 12.15 12.00
N LEU A 55 -2.19 13.44 11.81
CA LEU A 55 -3.25 14.45 11.74
C LEU A 55 -4.16 14.20 10.53
N ALA A 56 -3.58 13.99 9.36
CA ALA A 56 -4.34 13.69 8.15
C ALA A 56 -5.09 12.36 8.27
N GLY A 57 -4.45 11.35 8.84
CA GLY A 57 -5.08 10.04 9.06
C GLY A 57 -6.28 10.11 9.99
N ASP A 58 -6.18 10.87 11.06
CA ASP A 58 -7.30 11.09 11.97
C ASP A 58 -8.50 11.70 11.26
N GLN A 59 -8.27 12.59 10.28
CA GLN A 59 -9.34 13.21 9.50
C GLN A 59 -9.94 12.25 8.47
N TYR A 60 -9.11 11.45 7.78
CA TYR A 60 -9.59 10.55 6.71
C TYR A 60 -10.25 9.29 7.24
N PHE A 61 -9.83 8.82 8.40
CA PHE A 61 -10.36 7.59 9.00
C PHE A 61 -11.39 7.86 10.09
N ASP A 62 -11.83 9.09 10.29
CA ASP A 62 -12.80 9.46 11.32
C ASP A 62 -14.17 8.82 11.10
N ILE A 63 -14.53 8.54 9.84
CA ILE A 63 -15.80 7.89 9.49
C ILE A 63 -15.80 6.38 9.74
N VAL A 64 -14.63 5.81 10.03
CA VAL A 64 -14.47 4.37 10.21
C VAL A 64 -14.19 4.10 11.68
N SER A 65 -15.02 3.23 12.29
CA SER A 65 -14.76 2.81 13.67
C SER A 65 -13.42 2.08 13.77
N PRO A 66 -12.53 2.43 14.71
CA PRO A 66 -11.27 1.72 14.89
C PRO A 66 -11.41 0.22 15.09
N ASN A 67 -12.56 -0.26 15.57
CA ASN A 67 -12.81 -1.69 15.76
C ASN A 67 -12.79 -2.48 14.44
N ILE A 68 -12.98 -1.81 13.30
CA ILE A 68 -13.00 -2.46 11.99
C ILE A 68 -11.60 -2.90 11.57
N TYR A 69 -10.56 -2.14 11.92
CA TYR A 69 -9.20 -2.45 11.50
C TYR A 69 -8.25 -2.76 12.66
N SER A 70 -8.56 -2.37 13.88
CA SER A 70 -7.66 -2.50 15.01
C SER A 70 -7.31 -3.96 15.30
N GLY A 71 -6.00 -4.28 15.24
CA GLY A 71 -5.51 -5.64 15.45
C GLY A 71 -5.84 -6.62 14.34
N LYS A 72 -6.28 -6.17 13.18
CA LYS A 72 -6.78 -7.02 12.09
C LYS A 72 -5.87 -7.01 10.88
N SER A 73 -6.21 -7.84 9.88
CA SER A 73 -5.51 -7.93 8.59
C SER A 73 -6.10 -6.92 7.61
N VAL A 74 -5.27 -6.07 7.06
CA VAL A 74 -5.69 -4.92 6.23
C VAL A 74 -4.99 -4.93 4.88
N LEU A 75 -5.73 -4.54 3.84
CA LEU A 75 -5.18 -4.33 2.49
C LEU A 75 -5.38 -2.86 2.10
N ASP A 76 -4.29 -2.20 1.72
CA ASP A 76 -4.27 -0.85 1.17
C ASP A 76 -4.12 -0.96 -0.35
N VAL A 77 -5.18 -0.70 -1.09
CA VAL A 77 -5.21 -0.78 -2.55
C VAL A 77 -4.90 0.59 -3.13
N GLY A 78 -3.79 0.69 -3.85
CA GLY A 78 -3.31 1.97 -4.37
C GLY A 78 -2.63 2.78 -3.27
N CYS A 79 -1.65 2.18 -2.61
CA CYS A 79 -1.02 2.76 -1.43
C CYS A 79 -0.20 4.04 -1.72
N GLY A 80 0.16 4.28 -2.99
CA GLY A 80 0.99 5.41 -3.35
C GLY A 80 2.30 5.42 -2.57
N THR A 81 2.59 6.53 -1.91
CA THR A 81 3.81 6.68 -1.10
C THR A 81 3.72 6.04 0.28
N GLY A 82 2.56 5.44 0.62
CA GLY A 82 2.42 4.66 1.84
C GLY A 82 2.02 5.43 3.10
N ARG A 83 1.61 6.69 2.98
CA ARG A 83 1.28 7.49 4.16
C ARG A 83 0.12 6.94 4.98
N TRP A 84 -0.92 6.40 4.33
CA TRP A 84 -2.05 5.79 5.04
C TRP A 84 -1.67 4.46 5.68
N SER A 85 -0.84 3.67 4.99
CA SER A 85 -0.25 2.48 5.58
C SER A 85 0.60 2.82 6.80
N LYS A 86 1.38 3.90 6.74
CA LYS A 86 2.17 4.39 7.87
C LYS A 86 1.28 4.76 9.06
N TYR A 87 0.18 5.46 8.78
CA TYR A 87 -0.80 5.82 9.81
C TYR A 87 -1.36 4.58 10.52
N LEU A 88 -1.69 3.55 9.76
CA LEU A 88 -2.31 2.34 10.29
C LEU A 88 -1.32 1.34 10.89
N ALA A 89 -0.03 1.49 10.63
CA ALA A 89 0.99 0.50 10.99
C ALA A 89 0.93 0.07 12.46
N SER A 90 0.79 1.02 13.38
CA SER A 90 0.75 0.74 14.82
C SER A 90 -0.61 0.26 15.30
N LYS A 91 -1.63 0.26 14.45
CA LYS A 91 -3.02 0.00 14.82
C LYS A 91 -3.52 -1.36 14.36
N VAL A 92 -2.86 -1.96 13.37
CA VAL A 92 -3.33 -3.20 12.72
C VAL A 92 -2.38 -4.35 13.04
N HIS A 93 -2.87 -5.58 12.81
CA HIS A 93 -2.03 -6.77 12.98
C HIS A 93 -1.02 -6.89 11.83
N ILE A 94 -1.53 -6.96 10.60
CA ILE A 94 -0.71 -6.91 9.39
C ILE A 94 -1.37 -6.02 8.36
N LEU A 95 -0.55 -5.45 7.48
CA LEU A 95 -1.04 -4.66 6.36
C LEU A 95 -0.27 -5.04 5.09
N GLU A 96 -1.02 -5.35 4.05
CA GLU A 96 -0.48 -5.53 2.70
C GLU A 96 -0.79 -4.25 1.92
N ALA A 97 0.24 -3.65 1.32
CA ALA A 97 0.09 -2.43 0.54
C ALA A 97 0.44 -2.71 -0.92
N ILE A 98 -0.45 -2.38 -1.83
CA ILE A 98 -0.20 -2.58 -3.26
C ILE A 98 -0.40 -1.29 -4.04
N ASP A 99 0.41 -1.11 -5.07
CA ASP A 99 0.29 0.00 -6.02
C ASP A 99 0.91 -0.40 -7.35
N PRO A 100 0.30 -0.02 -8.50
CA PRO A 100 0.85 -0.39 -9.80
C PRO A 100 2.01 0.49 -10.27
N SER A 101 2.31 1.57 -9.56
CA SER A 101 3.31 2.56 -9.97
C SER A 101 4.62 2.42 -9.20
N ASP A 102 5.61 3.21 -9.62
CA ASP A 102 6.89 3.29 -8.92
C ASP A 102 6.82 4.02 -7.57
N ALA A 103 5.65 4.52 -7.18
CA ALA A 103 5.44 5.07 -5.84
C ALA A 103 5.75 4.05 -4.75
N VAL A 104 5.72 2.74 -5.06
CA VAL A 104 6.13 1.68 -4.12
C VAL A 104 7.56 1.86 -3.63
N ILE A 105 8.42 2.51 -4.40
CA ILE A 105 9.80 2.83 -3.98
C ILE A 105 9.77 3.80 -2.80
N SER A 106 8.99 4.86 -2.91
CA SER A 106 8.80 5.82 -1.81
C SER A 106 8.13 5.17 -0.61
N ALA A 107 7.12 4.34 -0.87
CA ALA A 107 6.44 3.58 0.19
C ALA A 107 7.42 2.68 0.94
N ALA A 108 8.30 1.98 0.23
CA ALA A 108 9.30 1.11 0.84
C ALA A 108 10.25 1.89 1.77
N LYS A 109 10.63 3.10 1.37
CA LYS A 109 11.48 3.97 2.20
C LYS A 109 10.73 4.45 3.44
N LEU A 110 9.50 4.91 3.26
CA LEU A 110 8.68 5.41 4.38
C LEU A 110 8.37 4.31 5.39
N LEU A 111 8.13 3.09 4.91
CA LEU A 111 7.65 1.97 5.71
C LEU A 111 8.76 0.98 6.10
N GLN A 112 10.03 1.31 5.86
CA GLN A 112 11.14 0.37 6.03
C GLN A 112 11.28 -0.18 7.46
N ASN A 113 10.83 0.56 8.45
CA ASN A 113 10.89 0.15 9.86
C ASN A 113 9.59 -0.52 10.35
N GLU A 114 8.58 -0.64 9.49
CA GLU A 114 7.30 -1.24 9.84
C GLU A 114 7.29 -2.73 9.48
N LYS A 115 7.58 -3.57 10.46
CA LYS A 115 7.74 -5.02 10.24
C LYS A 115 6.44 -5.73 9.90
N ASN A 116 5.30 -5.15 10.23
CA ASN A 116 3.97 -5.71 9.96
C ASN A 116 3.37 -5.25 8.63
N ILE A 117 4.16 -4.56 7.80
CA ILE A 117 3.71 -4.10 6.49
C ILE A 117 4.55 -4.74 5.40
N ARG A 118 3.89 -5.33 4.40
CA ARG A 118 4.52 -5.83 3.18
C ARG A 118 4.02 -5.01 1.99
N ILE A 119 4.91 -4.73 1.04
CA ILE A 119 4.61 -3.90 -0.13
C ILE A 119 4.78 -4.74 -1.38
N SER A 120 3.85 -4.58 -2.32
CA SER A 120 3.91 -5.26 -3.61
C SER A 120 3.53 -4.28 -4.71
N LYS A 121 4.21 -4.38 -5.85
CA LYS A 121 3.82 -3.64 -7.06
C LYS A 121 2.82 -4.48 -7.82
N ALA A 122 1.55 -4.13 -7.71
CA ALA A 122 0.43 -4.87 -8.30
C ALA A 122 -0.73 -3.93 -8.53
N SER A 123 -1.60 -4.27 -9.49
CA SER A 123 -2.77 -3.46 -9.81
C SER A 123 -4.03 -4.04 -9.18
N VAL A 124 -5.08 -3.23 -9.13
CA VAL A 124 -6.40 -3.65 -8.68
C VAL A 124 -6.98 -4.76 -9.56
N ASN A 125 -6.57 -4.83 -10.82
CA ASN A 125 -7.01 -5.87 -11.75
C ASN A 125 -6.30 -7.21 -11.54
N GLY A 126 -5.29 -7.25 -10.70
CA GLY A 126 -4.52 -8.47 -10.44
C GLY A 126 -4.04 -8.53 -9.00
N ILE A 127 -4.96 -8.35 -8.05
CA ILE A 127 -4.64 -8.44 -6.63
C ILE A 127 -4.11 -9.84 -6.31
N PRO A 128 -2.86 -9.97 -5.82
CA PRO A 128 -2.22 -11.29 -5.70
C PRO A 128 -2.54 -12.00 -4.39
N PHE A 129 -3.77 -11.87 -3.89
CA PHE A 129 -4.20 -12.49 -2.64
C PHE A 129 -5.50 -13.27 -2.81
N PRO A 130 -5.72 -14.32 -2.01
CA PRO A 130 -6.98 -15.07 -2.06
C PRO A 130 -8.17 -14.18 -1.71
N ASP A 131 -9.34 -14.51 -2.23
CA ASP A 131 -10.59 -13.86 -1.85
C ASP A 131 -10.83 -14.01 -0.35
N ASN A 132 -11.46 -13.02 0.24
CA ASN A 132 -11.86 -13.05 1.67
C ASN A 132 -10.68 -13.21 2.64
N SER A 133 -9.48 -12.74 2.25
CA SER A 133 -8.30 -12.89 3.10
C SER A 133 -8.04 -11.71 4.03
N PHE A 134 -8.78 -10.62 3.89
CA PHE A 134 -8.60 -9.42 4.72
C PHE A 134 -9.86 -9.05 5.48
N ASP A 135 -9.66 -8.55 6.69
CA ASP A 135 -10.76 -8.05 7.53
C ASP A 135 -11.20 -6.65 7.10
N PHE A 136 -10.28 -5.86 6.57
CA PHE A 136 -10.53 -4.50 6.12
C PHE A 136 -9.73 -4.21 4.87
N VAL A 137 -10.41 -3.66 3.87
CA VAL A 137 -9.77 -3.23 2.60
C VAL A 137 -10.16 -1.79 2.35
N PHE A 138 -9.19 -0.95 2.02
CA PHE A 138 -9.47 0.44 1.68
C PHE A 138 -8.66 0.89 0.46
N SER A 139 -9.17 1.93 -0.17
CA SER A 139 -8.50 2.59 -1.28
C SER A 139 -8.82 4.08 -1.20
N LEU A 140 -7.81 4.91 -1.03
CA LEU A 140 -7.98 6.34 -0.86
C LEU A 140 -7.31 7.10 -2.01
N GLY A 141 -8.13 7.81 -2.78
CA GLY A 141 -7.65 8.71 -3.83
C GLY A 141 -7.22 8.03 -5.11
N VAL A 142 -7.60 6.78 -5.35
CA VAL A 142 -7.10 5.98 -6.48
C VAL A 142 -8.21 5.52 -7.44
N LEU A 143 -9.36 5.22 -6.92
CA LEU A 143 -10.48 4.68 -7.73
C LEU A 143 -11.40 5.76 -8.25
#